data_57e4be6bbf2f2670455ae738a7cb08fd
#
_entry.id   57e4be6bbf2f2670455ae738a7cb08fd
#
_cell.length_a   1.000
_cell.length_b   1.000
_cell.length_c   1.000
_cell.angle_alpha   90.00
_cell.angle_beta   90.00
_cell.angle_gamma   90.00
#
_symmetry.space_group_name_H-M   'P 1'
#
loop_
_entity.id
_entity.type
_entity.pdbx_description
1 polymer ?
#
loop_
_entity_poly.entity_id
_entity_poly.type
_entity_poly.pdbx_seq_one_letter_code
_entity_poly.pdbx_strand_id
1 'polypeptide(L)'
;GSEMCIRDRYDSVRNSPSINGTSRIGVHLRFGTISIRKMVSKAKKSVINTFLKELIWREFFMHILWHFPKTIHSSFKPQYDKIEWINDENDYKRWCDGMTGFPLVDAGMRELNKTGFMHNRVRMLTGSFLCKHLLIDWRWGEAYFAEKLLDYEQSSNVGNWQWVAGCGVDAAPYFRVFNPTEQVK
;
A
#
# COMPACT_ATOMS: atom_id res chain seq x y z
N GLY A 1 7.57 10.77 -19.32
CA GLY A 1 7.15 11.01 -17.93
C GLY A 1 7.85 10.10 -16.91
N SER A 2 8.12 8.82 -17.22
CA SER A 2 8.75 7.87 -16.29
C SER A 2 10.26 8.11 -16.07
N GLU A 3 10.92 8.87 -16.92
CA GLU A 3 12.35 9.18 -16.77
C GLU A 3 12.63 10.19 -15.65
N MET A 4 11.67 11.02 -15.31
CA MET A 4 11.83 12.07 -14.31
C MET A 4 11.85 11.54 -12.87
N CYS A 5 11.29 10.36 -12.60
CA CYS A 5 11.23 9.77 -11.27
C CYS A 5 12.49 9.00 -10.86
N ILE A 6 13.34 8.67 -11.82
CA ILE A 6 14.65 8.04 -11.57
C ILE A 6 15.72 9.11 -11.34
N ARG A 7 15.38 10.38 -11.57
CA ARG A 7 16.26 11.54 -11.41
C ARG A 7 16.17 12.14 -9.99
N ASP A 8 17.15 12.90 -9.66
CA ASP A 8 17.62 13.53 -8.41
C ASP A 8 16.60 13.98 -7.33
N ARG A 9 15.29 13.97 -7.62
CA ARG A 9 14.26 14.46 -6.69
C ARG A 9 13.30 13.38 -6.16
N TYR A 10 13.37 12.13 -6.65
CA TYR A 10 12.43 11.08 -6.21
C TYR A 10 12.46 10.89 -4.71
N ASP A 11 13.65 10.83 -4.12
CA ASP A 11 13.82 10.62 -2.68
C ASP A 11 13.20 11.72 -1.82
N SER A 12 13.34 12.96 -2.26
CA SER A 12 12.82 14.13 -1.52
C SER A 12 11.30 14.33 -1.67
N VAL A 13 10.70 13.93 -2.80
CA VAL A 13 9.28 14.23 -3.09
C VAL A 13 8.34 13.03 -2.97
N ARG A 14 8.88 11.80 -2.95
CA ARG A 14 8.07 10.56 -2.90
C ARG A 14 7.12 10.46 -1.70
N ASN A 15 7.40 11.21 -0.66
CA ASN A 15 6.63 11.17 0.58
C ASN A 15 5.48 12.20 0.63
N SER A 16 5.39 13.09 -0.36
CA SER A 16 4.41 14.18 -0.40
C SER A 16 3.28 13.85 -1.38
N PRO A 17 2.07 13.48 -0.91
CA PRO A 17 0.96 13.12 -1.80
C PRO A 17 0.52 14.26 -2.73
N SER A 18 0.69 15.51 -2.31
CA SER A 18 0.33 16.71 -3.08
C SER A 18 1.25 16.98 -4.28
N ILE A 19 2.41 16.32 -4.33
CA ILE A 19 3.40 16.50 -5.39
C ILE A 19 3.33 15.33 -6.36
N ASN A 20 3.22 15.61 -7.66
CA ASN A 20 3.33 14.57 -8.68
C ASN A 20 4.81 14.12 -8.83
N GLY A 21 5.33 13.45 -7.79
CA GLY A 21 6.72 13.04 -7.66
C GLY A 21 6.97 11.54 -7.79
N THR A 22 5.93 10.74 -8.08
CA THR A 22 6.04 9.29 -8.25
C THR A 22 5.93 8.87 -9.71
N SER A 23 6.54 7.73 -10.07
CA SER A 23 6.60 7.25 -11.46
C SER A 23 5.25 6.77 -12.02
N ARG A 24 4.31 6.41 -11.14
CA ARG A 24 3.05 5.72 -11.48
C ARG A 24 3.25 4.49 -12.35
N ILE A 25 4.42 3.87 -12.29
CA ILE A 25 4.81 2.75 -13.14
C ILE A 25 4.17 1.41 -12.71
N GLY A 26 3.52 1.38 -11.56
CA GLY A 26 2.87 0.19 -11.01
C GLY A 26 1.95 -0.51 -12.02
N VAL A 27 1.10 0.26 -12.70
CA VAL A 27 0.20 -0.25 -13.75
C VAL A 27 0.99 -0.92 -14.87
N HIS A 28 2.05 -0.30 -15.35
CA HIS A 28 2.89 -0.84 -16.42
C HIS A 28 3.64 -2.11 -16.01
N LEU A 29 4.09 -2.18 -14.75
CA LEU A 29 4.72 -3.39 -14.20
C LEU A 29 3.69 -4.51 -13.98
N ARG A 30 2.45 -4.16 -13.60
CA ARG A 30 1.36 -5.13 -13.43
C ARG A 30 1.01 -5.82 -14.74
N PHE A 31 0.85 -5.06 -15.81
CA PHE A 31 0.45 -5.57 -17.13
C PHE A 31 1.63 -5.96 -18.03
N GLY A 32 2.86 -5.89 -17.53
CA GLY A 32 4.06 -6.29 -18.29
C GLY A 32 4.39 -5.39 -19.49
N THR A 33 3.79 -4.21 -19.60
CA THR A 33 4.07 -3.25 -20.68
C THR A 33 5.47 -2.61 -20.55
N ILE A 34 6.09 -2.77 -19.39
CA ILE A 34 7.49 -2.45 -19.12
C ILE A 34 8.18 -3.65 -18.45
N SER A 35 9.37 -3.98 -18.93
CA SER A 35 10.20 -5.04 -18.32
C SER A 35 10.79 -4.59 -16.99
N ILE A 36 10.59 -5.38 -15.93
CA ILE A 36 11.22 -5.14 -14.62
C ILE A 36 12.76 -5.15 -14.72
N ARG A 37 13.36 -6.02 -15.54
CA ARG A 37 14.81 -6.08 -15.75
C ARG A 37 15.33 -4.77 -16.35
N LYS A 38 14.60 -4.18 -17.31
CA LYS A 38 14.95 -2.88 -17.90
C LYS A 38 14.86 -1.77 -16.86
N MET A 39 13.86 -1.80 -15.98
CA MET A 39 13.72 -0.83 -14.90
C MET A 39 14.85 -0.95 -13.88
N VAL A 40 15.18 -2.16 -13.44
CA VAL A 40 16.30 -2.41 -12.52
C VAL A 40 17.63 -1.93 -13.14
N SER A 41 17.87 -2.24 -14.42
CA SER A 41 19.08 -1.78 -15.14
C SER A 41 19.18 -0.27 -15.18
N LYS A 42 18.06 0.44 -15.39
CA LYS A 42 18.03 1.92 -15.33
C LYS A 42 18.23 2.44 -13.90
N ALA A 43 17.55 1.83 -12.92
CA ALA A 43 17.63 2.25 -11.52
C ALA A 43 19.04 2.10 -10.93
N LYS A 44 19.79 1.06 -11.32
CA LYS A 44 21.19 0.86 -10.93
C LYS A 44 22.15 1.96 -11.41
N LYS A 45 21.78 2.70 -12.45
CA LYS A 45 22.57 3.82 -12.98
C LYS A 45 22.31 5.15 -12.25
N SER A 46 21.32 5.18 -11.36
CA SER A 46 21.01 6.35 -10.54
C SER A 46 21.95 6.41 -9.33
N VAL A 47 22.35 7.60 -8.96
CA VAL A 47 23.10 7.86 -7.70
C VAL A 47 22.19 7.57 -6.49
N ILE A 48 20.89 7.74 -6.64
CA ILE A 48 19.89 7.54 -5.59
C ILE A 48 19.29 6.14 -5.70
N ASN A 49 19.55 5.30 -4.71
CA ASN A 49 19.13 3.90 -4.69
C ASN A 49 17.68 3.69 -4.21
N THR A 50 16.95 4.72 -3.82
CA THR A 50 15.62 4.59 -3.22
C THR A 50 14.63 3.93 -4.16
N PHE A 51 14.61 4.31 -5.45
CA PHE A 51 13.74 3.68 -6.44
C PHE A 51 14.08 2.19 -6.65
N LEU A 52 15.37 1.85 -6.66
CA LEU A 52 15.82 0.44 -6.75
C LEU A 52 15.33 -0.37 -5.54
N LYS A 53 15.37 0.20 -4.34
CA LYS A 53 14.83 -0.45 -3.13
C LYS A 53 13.34 -0.76 -3.25
N GLU A 54 12.55 0.12 -3.86
CA GLU A 54 11.12 -0.14 -4.08
C GLU A 54 10.88 -1.31 -5.05
N LEU A 55 11.72 -1.47 -6.07
CA LEU A 55 11.67 -2.63 -6.97
C LEU A 55 12.07 -3.93 -6.24
N ILE A 56 13.01 -3.85 -5.30
CA ILE A 56 13.42 -4.98 -4.46
C ILE A 56 12.28 -5.36 -3.50
N TRP A 57 11.59 -4.41 -2.90
CA TRP A 57 10.42 -4.68 -2.07
C TRP A 57 9.31 -5.40 -2.82
N ARG A 58 9.05 -5.00 -4.07
CA ARG A 58 8.09 -5.70 -4.93
C ARG A 58 8.47 -7.16 -5.12
N GLU A 59 9.72 -7.45 -5.43
CA GLU A 59 10.23 -8.80 -5.61
C GLU A 59 10.19 -9.60 -4.31
N PHE A 60 10.53 -8.98 -3.19
CA PHE A 60 10.43 -9.58 -1.86
C PHE A 60 9.02 -10.09 -1.56
N PHE A 61 7.98 -9.28 -1.77
CA PHE A 61 6.60 -9.73 -1.53
C PHE A 61 6.18 -10.85 -2.49
N MET A 62 6.64 -10.85 -3.72
CA MET A 62 6.42 -11.96 -4.66
C MET A 62 7.05 -13.27 -4.16
N HIS A 63 8.27 -13.22 -3.64
CA HIS A 63 8.92 -14.37 -3.03
C HIS A 63 8.18 -14.86 -1.78
N ILE A 64 7.71 -13.94 -0.94
CA ILE A 64 6.91 -14.30 0.24
C ILE A 64 5.65 -15.06 -0.18
N LEU A 65 4.89 -14.54 -1.13
CA LEU A 65 3.67 -15.21 -1.58
C LEU A 65 3.96 -16.56 -2.25
N TRP A 66 5.05 -16.65 -3.02
CA TRP A 66 5.48 -17.89 -3.67
C TRP A 66 5.79 -19.00 -2.67
N HIS A 67 6.53 -18.68 -1.61
CA HIS A 67 6.94 -19.65 -0.61
C HIS A 67 5.90 -19.89 0.48
N PHE A 68 5.02 -18.91 0.72
CA PHE A 68 3.98 -18.95 1.76
C PHE A 68 2.59 -18.60 1.18
N PRO A 69 2.04 -19.40 0.24
CA PRO A 69 0.80 -19.08 -0.46
C PRO A 69 -0.41 -18.95 0.48
N LYS A 70 -0.36 -19.53 1.65
CA LYS A 70 -1.42 -19.41 2.68
C LYS A 70 -1.63 -17.95 3.11
N THR A 71 -0.63 -17.09 2.95
CA THR A 71 -0.72 -15.68 3.34
C THR A 71 -1.78 -14.89 2.59
N ILE A 72 -2.31 -15.41 1.49
CA ILE A 72 -3.48 -14.81 0.81
C ILE A 72 -4.69 -14.73 1.76
N HIS A 73 -4.88 -15.74 2.60
CA HIS A 73 -6.07 -15.88 3.44
C HIS A 73 -5.78 -15.86 4.94
N SER A 74 -4.52 -16.01 5.33
CA SER A 74 -4.10 -16.08 6.74
C SER A 74 -2.93 -15.15 7.00
N SER A 75 -2.79 -14.72 8.25
CA SER A 75 -1.64 -13.93 8.69
C SER A 75 -0.33 -14.71 8.49
N PHE A 76 0.75 -14.03 8.09
CA PHE A 76 2.07 -14.67 8.01
C PHE A 76 2.49 -15.30 9.34
N LYS A 77 2.15 -14.62 10.44
CA LYS A 77 2.31 -15.15 11.81
C LYS A 77 0.96 -15.68 12.30
N PRO A 78 0.75 -17.01 12.37
CA PRO A 78 -0.55 -17.63 12.65
C PRO A 78 -1.23 -17.18 13.95
N GLN A 79 -0.44 -16.76 14.93
CA GLN A 79 -0.97 -16.26 16.21
C GLN A 79 -1.89 -15.06 16.05
N TYR A 80 -1.72 -14.25 14.98
CA TYR A 80 -2.52 -13.07 14.69
C TYR A 80 -3.83 -13.37 13.95
N ASP A 81 -4.05 -14.62 13.51
CA ASP A 81 -5.35 -15.03 12.98
C ASP A 81 -6.43 -15.13 14.07
N LYS A 82 -6.01 -15.07 15.35
CA LYS A 82 -6.89 -15.06 16.51
C LYS A 82 -7.34 -13.64 16.93
N ILE A 83 -6.98 -12.61 16.20
CA ILE A 83 -7.43 -11.25 16.48
C ILE A 83 -8.94 -11.19 16.30
N GLU A 84 -9.64 -10.77 17.34
CA GLU A 84 -11.07 -10.52 17.29
C GLU A 84 -11.29 -9.10 16.74
N TRP A 85 -11.71 -9.05 15.47
CA TRP A 85 -12.04 -7.82 14.78
C TRP A 85 -13.48 -7.41 15.09
N ILE A 86 -13.74 -6.11 15.23
CA ILE A 86 -15.11 -5.59 15.42
C ILE A 86 -15.94 -5.80 14.15
N ASN A 87 -15.34 -5.52 12.99
CA ASN A 87 -15.94 -5.68 11.67
C ASN A 87 -17.31 -4.98 11.53
N ASP A 88 -17.45 -3.76 12.03
CA ASP A 88 -18.68 -2.98 11.85
C ASP A 88 -18.86 -2.61 10.36
N GLU A 89 -19.98 -3.09 9.78
CA GLU A 89 -20.27 -2.89 8.35
C GLU A 89 -20.57 -1.42 8.00
N ASN A 90 -21.13 -0.64 8.93
CA ASN A 90 -21.43 0.78 8.68
C ASN A 90 -20.13 1.59 8.64
N ASP A 91 -19.21 1.34 9.58
CA ASP A 91 -17.91 1.97 9.60
C ASP A 91 -17.07 1.55 8.38
N TYR A 92 -17.13 0.28 7.99
CA TYR A 92 -16.52 -0.20 6.75
C TYR A 92 -17.08 0.53 5.52
N LYS A 93 -18.40 0.63 5.42
CA LYS A 93 -19.03 1.34 4.31
C LYS A 93 -18.62 2.80 4.27
N ARG A 94 -18.61 3.49 5.41
CA ARG A 94 -18.15 4.89 5.51
C ARG A 94 -16.70 5.04 5.08
N TRP A 95 -15.84 4.10 5.43
CA TRP A 95 -14.46 4.07 4.98
C TRP A 95 -14.37 3.88 3.46
N CYS A 96 -15.08 2.92 2.90
CA CYS A 96 -15.15 2.69 1.45
C CYS A 96 -15.61 3.94 0.69
N ASP A 97 -16.62 4.64 1.21
CA ASP A 97 -17.20 5.83 0.58
C ASP A 97 -16.36 7.12 0.81
N GLY A 98 -15.31 7.04 1.64
CA GLY A 98 -14.50 8.22 2.02
C GLY A 98 -15.30 9.24 2.82
N MET A 99 -16.04 8.75 3.82
CA MET A 99 -16.95 9.51 4.70
C MET A 99 -16.69 9.24 6.19
N THR A 100 -15.44 8.97 6.54
CA THR A 100 -15.03 8.68 7.93
C THR A 100 -15.01 9.94 8.81
N GLY A 101 -14.92 11.12 8.21
CA GLY A 101 -14.71 12.39 8.91
C GLY A 101 -13.23 12.74 9.11
N PHE A 102 -12.30 11.91 8.67
CA PHE A 102 -10.86 12.19 8.70
C PHE A 102 -10.39 12.63 7.31
N PRO A 103 -10.04 13.91 7.11
CA PRO A 103 -9.90 14.51 5.78
C PRO A 103 -8.95 13.77 4.85
N LEU A 104 -7.77 13.34 5.34
CA LEU A 104 -6.78 12.68 4.49
C LEU A 104 -7.17 11.22 4.16
N VAL A 105 -7.83 10.52 5.09
CA VAL A 105 -8.40 9.19 4.83
C VAL A 105 -9.48 9.29 3.78
N ASP A 106 -10.41 10.22 3.95
CA ASP A 106 -11.55 10.44 3.05
C ASP A 106 -11.08 10.88 1.65
N ALA A 107 -10.12 11.79 1.57
CA ALA A 107 -9.52 12.21 0.31
C ALA A 107 -8.87 11.03 -0.43
N GLY A 108 -8.13 10.19 0.28
CA GLY A 108 -7.49 9.01 -0.29
C GLY A 108 -8.49 8.00 -0.84
N MET A 109 -9.55 7.69 -0.08
CA MET A 109 -10.59 6.76 -0.53
C MET A 109 -11.38 7.30 -1.72
N ARG A 110 -11.69 8.60 -1.74
CA ARG A 110 -12.33 9.26 -2.89
C ARG A 110 -11.43 9.30 -4.13
N GLU A 111 -10.12 9.53 -3.96
CA GLU A 111 -9.15 9.43 -5.06
C GLU A 111 -9.13 8.01 -5.64
N LEU A 112 -9.05 6.99 -4.78
CA LEU A 112 -9.09 5.58 -5.19
C LEU A 112 -10.35 5.29 -5.99
N ASN A 113 -11.52 5.63 -5.45
CA ASN A 113 -12.80 5.36 -6.09
C ASN A 113 -12.96 6.05 -7.44
N LYS A 114 -12.42 7.26 -7.58
CA LYS A 114 -12.52 8.06 -8.81
C LYS A 114 -11.51 7.66 -9.87
N THR A 115 -10.30 7.25 -9.47
CA THR A 115 -9.15 7.14 -10.39
C THR A 115 -8.52 5.77 -10.47
N GLY A 116 -8.85 4.85 -9.55
CA GLY A 116 -8.15 3.58 -9.41
C GLY A 116 -6.70 3.72 -8.93
N PHE A 117 -6.32 4.89 -8.43
CA PHE A 117 -4.98 5.19 -7.92
C PHE A 117 -5.07 5.77 -6.51
N MET A 118 -4.08 5.49 -5.69
CA MET A 118 -3.85 6.12 -4.40
C MET A 118 -2.36 6.19 -4.13
N HIS A 119 -1.88 7.34 -3.68
CA HIS A 119 -0.49 7.54 -3.32
C HIS A 119 -0.07 6.61 -2.17
N ASN A 120 1.15 6.04 -2.20
CA ASN A 120 1.60 5.03 -1.21
C ASN A 120 1.46 5.49 0.25
N ARG A 121 1.82 6.74 0.56
CA ARG A 121 1.67 7.27 1.93
C ARG A 121 0.22 7.30 2.40
N VAL A 122 -0.70 7.55 1.47
CA VAL A 122 -2.13 7.56 1.75
C VAL A 122 -2.64 6.12 1.91
N ARG A 123 -2.17 5.15 1.11
CA ARG A 123 -2.50 3.72 1.30
C ARG A 123 -2.12 3.24 2.71
N MET A 124 -0.92 3.61 3.19
CA MET A 124 -0.47 3.27 4.55
C MET A 124 -1.40 3.85 5.61
N LEU A 125 -1.81 5.12 5.45
CA LEU A 125 -2.70 5.79 6.39
C LEU A 125 -4.10 5.18 6.39
N THR A 126 -4.71 5.03 5.20
CA THR A 126 -6.08 4.49 5.05
C THR A 126 -6.17 3.04 5.53
N GLY A 127 -5.14 2.22 5.24
CA GLY A 127 -5.06 0.84 5.73
C GLY A 127 -4.88 0.76 7.24
N SER A 128 -3.97 1.56 7.79
CA SER A 128 -3.80 1.64 9.25
C SER A 128 -5.06 2.14 9.96
N PHE A 129 -5.77 3.09 9.36
CA PHE A 129 -7.03 3.59 9.91
C PHE A 129 -8.08 2.49 9.98
N LEU A 130 -8.26 1.73 8.91
CA LEU A 130 -9.19 0.59 8.89
C LEU A 130 -8.86 -0.43 9.99
N CYS A 131 -7.61 -0.88 10.05
CA CYS A 131 -7.23 -1.97 10.94
C CYS A 131 -7.11 -1.55 12.41
N LYS A 132 -6.64 -0.33 12.70
CA LYS A 132 -6.22 0.08 14.05
C LYS A 132 -7.13 1.11 14.71
N HIS A 133 -7.96 1.82 13.94
CA HIS A 133 -8.96 2.74 14.50
C HIS A 133 -10.36 2.15 14.43
N LEU A 134 -10.72 1.56 13.28
CA LEU A 134 -12.02 0.93 13.12
C LEU A 134 -12.05 -0.54 13.56
N LEU A 135 -10.88 -1.15 13.80
CA LEU A 135 -10.74 -2.56 14.17
C LEU A 135 -11.46 -3.50 13.20
N ILE A 136 -11.30 -3.21 11.91
CA ILE A 136 -11.85 -4.03 10.81
C ILE A 136 -10.74 -4.89 10.23
N ASP A 137 -11.07 -6.15 9.93
CA ASP A 137 -10.16 -7.15 9.38
C ASP A 137 -9.48 -6.62 8.11
N TRP A 138 -8.16 -6.74 8.06
CA TRP A 138 -7.34 -6.32 6.93
C TRP A 138 -7.77 -6.97 5.61
N ARG A 139 -8.37 -8.16 5.65
CA ARG A 139 -8.86 -8.87 4.46
C ARG A 139 -9.98 -8.11 3.74
N TRP A 140 -10.82 -7.40 4.48
CA TRP A 140 -11.86 -6.55 3.90
C TRP A 140 -11.25 -5.38 3.12
N GLY A 141 -10.24 -4.75 3.69
CA GLY A 141 -9.51 -3.66 3.03
C GLY A 141 -8.71 -4.13 1.82
N GLU A 142 -8.05 -5.28 1.95
CA GLU A 142 -7.32 -5.94 0.85
C GLU A 142 -8.24 -6.21 -0.34
N ALA A 143 -9.39 -6.83 -0.11
CA ALA A 143 -10.37 -7.14 -1.15
C ALA A 143 -10.91 -5.86 -1.83
N TYR A 144 -11.18 -4.80 -1.07
CA TYR A 144 -11.62 -3.53 -1.64
C TYR A 144 -10.54 -2.88 -2.51
N PHE A 145 -9.29 -2.91 -2.07
CA PHE A 145 -8.16 -2.41 -2.88
C PHE A 145 -7.94 -3.27 -4.12
N ALA A 146 -8.13 -4.59 -4.03
CA ALA A 146 -8.04 -5.49 -5.16
C ALA A 146 -9.06 -5.16 -6.26
N GLU A 147 -10.28 -4.76 -5.86
CA GLU A 147 -11.34 -4.34 -6.79
C GLU A 147 -11.04 -2.98 -7.44
N LYS A 148 -10.51 -2.03 -6.70
CA LYS A 148 -10.41 -0.62 -7.13
C LYS A 148 -9.08 -0.24 -7.78
N LEU A 149 -7.95 -0.85 -7.38
CA LEU A 149 -6.62 -0.42 -7.82
C LEU A 149 -6.30 -0.90 -9.24
N LEU A 150 -5.95 0.03 -10.12
CA LEU A 150 -5.46 -0.27 -11.47
C LEU A 150 -4.06 -0.94 -11.46
N ASP A 151 -3.27 -0.68 -10.43
CA ASP A 151 -1.93 -1.26 -10.25
C ASP A 151 -1.92 -2.47 -9.29
N TYR A 152 -3.10 -3.05 -9.02
CA TYR A 152 -3.22 -4.20 -8.12
C TYR A 152 -2.25 -5.33 -8.52
N GLU A 153 -1.46 -5.75 -7.55
CA GLU A 153 -0.62 -6.94 -7.61
C GLU A 153 -0.74 -7.67 -6.27
N GLN A 154 -1.20 -8.92 -6.32
CA GLN A 154 -1.67 -9.65 -5.14
C GLN A 154 -0.61 -9.75 -4.03
N SER A 155 0.63 -10.07 -4.38
CA SER A 155 1.68 -10.26 -3.37
C SER A 155 2.00 -8.96 -2.63
N SER A 156 2.10 -7.87 -3.37
CA SER A 156 2.34 -6.54 -2.79
C SER A 156 1.13 -6.05 -1.99
N ASN A 157 -0.09 -6.27 -2.48
CA ASN A 157 -1.29 -5.82 -1.78
C ASN A 157 -1.46 -6.58 -0.45
N VAL A 158 -1.48 -7.91 -0.49
CA VAL A 158 -1.59 -8.75 0.71
C VAL A 158 -0.46 -8.47 1.71
N GLY A 159 0.79 -8.42 1.23
CA GLY A 159 1.93 -8.17 2.10
C GLY A 159 1.88 -6.82 2.81
N ASN A 160 1.47 -5.76 2.11
CA ASN A 160 1.35 -4.43 2.69
C ASN A 160 0.12 -4.28 3.60
N TRP A 161 -1.00 -4.94 3.31
CA TRP A 161 -2.14 -5.00 4.21
C TRP A 161 -1.80 -5.70 5.53
N GLN A 162 -1.09 -6.83 5.46
CA GLN A 162 -0.58 -7.50 6.65
C GLN A 162 0.45 -6.66 7.40
N TRP A 163 1.26 -5.86 6.67
CA TRP A 163 2.20 -4.93 7.29
C TRP A 163 1.48 -3.89 8.14
N VAL A 164 0.47 -3.21 7.62
CA VAL A 164 -0.28 -2.17 8.38
C VAL A 164 -1.09 -2.78 9.53
N ALA A 165 -1.62 -3.99 9.36
CA ALA A 165 -2.33 -4.72 10.41
C ALA A 165 -1.39 -5.20 11.52
N GLY A 166 -0.11 -5.33 11.26
CA GLY A 166 0.88 -5.81 12.23
C GLY A 166 1.04 -7.34 12.26
N CYS A 167 0.49 -8.07 11.28
CA CYS A 167 0.47 -9.54 11.26
C CYS A 167 1.33 -10.18 10.16
N GLY A 168 2.04 -9.37 9.37
CA GLY A 168 2.83 -9.80 8.21
C GLY A 168 4.26 -10.22 8.57
N VAL A 169 5.02 -10.57 7.53
CA VAL A 169 6.43 -10.99 7.61
C VAL A 169 7.33 -9.86 8.12
N ASP A 170 7.16 -8.65 7.57
CA ASP A 170 7.85 -7.43 7.96
C ASP A 170 6.81 -6.44 8.50
N ALA A 171 6.13 -6.85 9.55
CA ALA A 171 4.99 -6.12 10.08
C ALA A 171 5.41 -4.86 10.85
N ALA A 172 4.66 -3.77 10.65
CA ALA A 172 4.74 -2.63 11.54
C ALA A 172 4.46 -3.07 12.97
N PRO A 173 5.19 -2.56 13.99
CA PRO A 173 4.89 -2.86 15.38
C PRO A 173 3.41 -2.58 15.68
N TYR A 174 2.79 -3.43 16.50
CA TYR A 174 1.35 -3.32 16.81
C TYR A 174 0.96 -1.96 17.39
N PHE A 175 1.87 -1.35 18.13
CA PHE A 175 1.66 -0.02 18.77
C PHE A 175 1.89 1.14 17.78
N ARG A 176 2.40 0.90 16.57
CA ARG A 176 2.57 1.94 15.56
C ARG A 176 1.23 2.25 14.90
N VAL A 177 0.59 3.28 15.42
CA VAL A 177 -0.66 3.82 14.88
C VAL A 177 -0.36 5.16 14.20
N PHE A 178 -0.77 5.32 12.95
CA PHE A 178 -0.65 6.61 12.27
C PHE A 178 -1.73 7.56 12.78
N ASN A 179 -1.34 8.75 13.21
CA ASN A 179 -2.30 9.77 13.59
C ASN A 179 -2.86 10.44 12.32
N PRO A 180 -4.13 10.21 11.97
CA PRO A 180 -4.70 10.72 10.71
C PRO A 180 -4.83 12.25 10.69
N THR A 181 -4.85 12.90 11.86
CA THR A 181 -4.93 14.37 11.98
C THR A 181 -3.55 15.01 11.81
N GLU A 182 -2.51 14.43 12.39
CA GLU A 182 -1.13 14.97 12.27
C GLU A 182 -0.54 14.77 10.87
N GLN A 183 -1.00 13.77 10.13
CA GLN A 183 -0.53 13.50 8.76
C GLN A 183 -1.02 14.54 7.74
N VAL A 184 -1.93 15.43 8.12
CA VAL A 184 -2.46 16.52 7.27
C VAL A 184 -1.55 17.76 7.31
N LYS A 185 -0.72 17.90 8.33
CA LYS A 185 0.27 18.99 8.48
C LYS A 185 1.51 18.72 7.64
#